data_b781fd69101b17399fcc4cc2b2b34b6a
#
_entry.id   b781fd69101b17399fcc4cc2b2b34b6a
#
_cell.length_a   1.000
_cell.length_b   1.000
_cell.length_c   1.000
_cell.angle_alpha   90.00
_cell.angle_beta   90.00
_cell.angle_gamma   90.00
#
_symmetry.space_group_name_H-M   'P 1'
#
loop_
_entity.id
_entity.type
_entity.pdbx_description
1 polymer ?
#
loop_
_entity_poly.entity_id
_entity_poly.type
_entity_poly.pdbx_seq_one_letter_code
_entity_poly.pdbx_strand_id
1 'polypeptide(L)'
;MTNARNHRAPGRRRQYPHRRVLAVVLAGLALAGTALADPRPFREYPGIEYYDFPLPHDYMNPAEWTLGRLMYPASTYSCRGNMAWGDLSWTTDYPRADRHIAEMVRRLTAVDARSVEQPVDLDDGDDVFNWPWLYAVEVGTWELTHEQAAKLREYLLRGGFLMVDDFHGECEWGIFLESMHRVFPDRLIVDVDPSDSIFHALYDIEDLSQIPGAQFTRSGRTYERRDGITPHWRGIYDDEGRLMVAITHNMDLGDAVEHSDTPQYPEPYSARAMRTFINYIVYAMTH
;
A
#
# COMPACT_ATOMS: atom_id res chain seq x y z
N MET A 1 75.07 -3.78 -57.94
CA MET A 1 75.38 -2.75 -56.92
C MET A 1 74.36 -1.62 -57.08
N THR A 2 73.22 -1.63 -56.36
CA THR A 2 72.34 -0.46 -56.26
C THR A 2 71.39 -0.66 -55.05
N ASN A 3 71.55 0.21 -54.11
CA ASN A 3 70.83 0.30 -52.88
C ASN A 3 69.41 0.85 -53.11
N ALA A 4 68.35 0.12 -52.73
CA ALA A 4 67.02 0.63 -52.69
C ALA A 4 66.65 1.02 -51.26
N ARG A 5 66.40 2.31 -51.05
CA ARG A 5 65.89 2.87 -49.74
C ARG A 5 64.35 2.70 -49.64
N ASN A 6 63.88 2.00 -48.62
CA ASN A 6 62.48 1.91 -48.24
C ASN A 6 62.10 3.19 -47.51
N HIS A 7 61.12 3.94 -48.05
CA HIS A 7 60.41 4.99 -47.36
C HIS A 7 59.10 4.39 -46.69
N ARG A 8 59.07 4.36 -45.37
CA ARG A 8 57.86 4.09 -44.63
C ARG A 8 57.02 5.37 -44.42
N ALA A 9 55.79 5.35 -44.86
CA ALA A 9 54.81 6.41 -44.60
C ALA A 9 54.27 6.36 -43.15
N PRO A 10 53.93 7.52 -42.53
CA PRO A 10 53.45 7.55 -41.17
C PRO A 10 51.98 7.14 -41.07
N GLY A 11 51.68 6.21 -40.13
CA GLY A 11 50.33 5.69 -39.89
C GLY A 11 49.40 6.75 -39.30
N ARG A 12 48.21 6.90 -39.90
CA ARG A 12 47.12 7.70 -39.39
C ARG A 12 46.53 7.01 -38.13
N ARG A 13 46.59 7.67 -36.97
CA ARG A 13 45.84 7.28 -35.76
C ARG A 13 44.37 7.51 -35.99
N ARG A 14 43.57 6.44 -35.97
CA ARG A 14 42.10 6.49 -35.88
C ARG A 14 41.72 6.95 -34.48
N GLN A 15 41.07 8.10 -34.40
CA GLN A 15 40.39 8.55 -33.16
C GLN A 15 39.06 7.82 -33.05
N TYR A 16 38.84 7.13 -31.93
CA TYR A 16 37.60 6.42 -31.65
C TYR A 16 36.55 7.40 -31.05
N PRO A 17 35.34 7.49 -31.60
CA PRO A 17 34.31 8.42 -31.13
C PRO A 17 33.53 7.94 -29.89
N HIS A 18 33.96 6.85 -29.24
CA HIS A 18 33.14 6.21 -28.17
C HIS A 18 33.13 6.95 -26.82
N ARG A 19 34.03 7.91 -26.58
CA ARG A 19 34.07 8.64 -25.30
C ARG A 19 32.99 9.71 -25.15
N ARG A 20 32.41 10.22 -26.24
CA ARG A 20 31.36 11.26 -26.19
C ARG A 20 29.94 10.68 -26.03
N VAL A 21 29.71 9.46 -26.50
CA VAL A 21 28.41 8.78 -26.38
C VAL A 21 28.16 8.31 -24.94
N LEU A 22 29.22 7.84 -24.26
CA LEU A 22 29.10 7.38 -22.86
C LEU A 22 28.79 8.52 -21.88
N ALA A 23 29.31 9.73 -22.13
CA ALA A 23 29.05 10.91 -21.29
C ALA A 23 27.62 11.44 -21.42
N VAL A 24 26.99 11.30 -22.61
CA VAL A 24 25.61 11.73 -22.84
C VAL A 24 24.61 10.72 -22.24
N VAL A 25 24.92 9.43 -22.28
CA VAL A 25 24.06 8.38 -21.66
C VAL A 25 24.11 8.47 -20.14
N LEU A 26 25.26 8.73 -19.53
CA LEU A 26 25.39 8.92 -18.09
C LEU A 26 24.74 10.23 -17.59
N ALA A 27 24.71 11.29 -18.37
CA ALA A 27 24.01 12.53 -18.06
C ALA A 27 22.48 12.38 -18.23
N GLY A 28 22.00 11.53 -19.14
CA GLY A 28 20.58 11.21 -19.33
C GLY A 28 20.03 10.35 -18.20
N LEU A 29 20.81 9.42 -17.63
CA LEU A 29 20.42 8.59 -16.49
C LEU A 29 20.46 9.35 -15.14
N ALA A 30 21.25 10.41 -15.02
CA ALA A 30 21.29 11.25 -13.82
C ALA A 30 20.14 12.28 -13.74
N LEU A 31 19.40 12.51 -14.83
CA LEU A 31 18.23 13.41 -14.86
C LEU A 31 16.88 12.68 -14.74
N ALA A 32 16.87 11.34 -14.73
CA ALA A 32 15.67 10.55 -14.56
C ALA A 32 15.32 10.22 -13.08
N GLY A 33 16.05 10.76 -12.13
CA GLY A 33 15.89 10.38 -10.75
C GLY A 33 15.93 11.53 -9.77
N THR A 34 14.98 12.44 -9.81
CA THR A 34 14.44 13.17 -8.65
C THR A 34 13.23 13.97 -9.09
N ALA A 35 12.14 13.33 -9.40
CA ALA A 35 10.87 13.90 -9.02
C ALA A 35 10.83 13.74 -7.49
N LEU A 36 11.44 14.68 -6.77
CA LEU A 36 11.13 14.87 -5.36
C LEU A 36 9.63 15.09 -5.32
N ALA A 37 8.90 14.15 -4.75
CA ALA A 37 7.50 14.34 -4.43
C ALA A 37 7.41 15.70 -3.74
N ASP A 38 6.59 16.59 -4.27
CA ASP A 38 6.32 17.89 -3.64
C ASP A 38 5.87 17.56 -2.22
N PRO A 39 6.58 18.01 -1.16
CA PRO A 39 6.24 17.65 0.19
C PRO A 39 4.90 18.31 0.53
N ARG A 40 3.80 17.59 0.23
CA ARG A 40 2.48 18.08 0.53
C ARG A 40 2.34 18.21 2.05
N PRO A 41 1.81 19.33 2.52
CA PRO A 41 1.65 19.55 3.94
C PRO A 41 0.74 18.47 4.51
N PHE A 42 1.12 17.95 5.67
CA PHE A 42 0.27 17.06 6.46
C PHE A 42 -1.09 17.71 6.72
N ARG A 43 -2.16 16.94 6.50
CA ARG A 43 -3.54 17.34 6.82
C ARG A 43 -4.09 16.36 7.83
N GLU A 44 -4.47 16.86 8.99
CA GLU A 44 -5.11 16.07 10.03
C GLU A 44 -6.63 16.08 9.81
N TYR A 45 -7.24 14.90 9.98
CA TYR A 45 -8.68 14.74 9.97
C TYR A 45 -9.15 14.21 11.33
N PRO A 46 -10.37 14.54 11.78
CA PRO A 46 -10.92 13.94 12.98
C PRO A 46 -11.23 12.46 12.72
N GLY A 47 -10.64 11.58 13.51
CA GLY A 47 -11.03 10.16 13.55
C GLY A 47 -12.30 9.95 14.37
N ILE A 48 -13.06 8.89 14.09
CA ILE A 48 -14.24 8.54 14.89
C ILE A 48 -13.87 8.00 16.27
N GLU A 49 -12.67 7.46 16.45
CA GLU A 49 -12.20 6.82 17.67
C GLU A 49 -11.22 7.68 18.46
N TYR A 50 -10.37 8.47 17.77
CA TYR A 50 -9.35 9.29 18.37
C TYR A 50 -9.49 10.76 17.98
N TYR A 51 -9.87 11.60 18.93
CA TYR A 51 -10.01 13.05 18.72
C TYR A 51 -8.68 13.80 18.80
N ASP A 52 -7.80 13.39 19.70
CA ASP A 52 -6.51 14.02 19.99
C ASP A 52 -5.41 12.95 20.10
N PHE A 53 -4.98 12.38 18.97
CA PHE A 53 -3.85 11.47 18.98
C PHE A 53 -2.55 12.27 18.77
N PRO A 54 -1.54 12.14 19.65
CA PRO A 54 -0.37 13.01 19.63
C PRO A 54 0.39 12.94 18.31
N LEU A 55 0.71 14.13 17.75
CA LEU A 55 1.57 14.22 16.58
C LEU A 55 3.04 13.96 16.97
N PRO A 56 3.77 13.13 16.23
CA PRO A 56 5.22 13.01 16.38
C PRO A 56 5.92 14.34 16.12
N HIS A 57 7.06 14.59 16.76
CA HIS A 57 7.78 15.86 16.62
C HIS A 57 8.31 16.14 15.22
N ASP A 58 8.45 15.10 14.41
CA ASP A 58 8.97 15.12 13.03
C ASP A 58 7.87 14.97 11.95
N TYR A 59 6.60 15.16 12.29
CA TYR A 59 5.45 14.94 11.41
C TYR A 59 5.50 15.77 10.11
N MET A 60 6.24 16.87 10.10
CA MET A 60 6.44 17.73 8.92
C MET A 60 7.66 17.34 8.07
N ASN A 61 8.46 16.37 8.51
CA ASN A 61 9.64 15.99 7.75
C ASN A 61 9.23 15.22 6.50
N PRO A 62 9.77 15.58 5.31
CA PRO A 62 9.56 14.80 4.11
C PRO A 62 10.24 13.43 4.24
N ALA A 63 9.70 12.43 3.55
CA ALA A 63 10.24 11.08 3.52
C ALA A 63 9.98 10.45 2.14
N GLU A 64 10.69 9.38 1.80
CA GLU A 64 10.53 8.68 0.52
C GLU A 64 9.25 7.84 0.43
N TRP A 65 8.72 7.42 1.59
CA TRP A 65 7.49 6.66 1.69
C TRP A 65 6.53 7.27 2.71
N THR A 66 5.25 7.25 2.37
CA THR A 66 4.16 7.70 3.24
C THR A 66 2.99 6.76 3.11
N LEU A 67 2.39 6.37 4.23
CA LEU A 67 1.13 5.66 4.23
C LEU A 67 0.01 6.58 3.72
N GLY A 68 -0.61 6.24 2.60
CA GLY A 68 -1.83 6.89 2.12
C GLY A 68 -3.07 6.23 2.72
N ARG A 69 -3.83 6.94 3.55
CA ARG A 69 -5.14 6.48 4.03
C ARG A 69 -6.20 6.88 3.02
N LEU A 70 -6.80 5.90 2.34
CA LEU A 70 -7.81 6.19 1.31
C LEU A 70 -9.11 6.68 1.96
N MET A 71 -9.53 7.87 1.58
CA MET A 71 -10.85 8.42 1.87
C MET A 71 -11.83 7.93 0.80
N TYR A 72 -13.01 7.50 1.22
CA TYR A 72 -14.05 7.04 0.31
C TYR A 72 -15.44 7.43 0.82
N PRO A 73 -16.42 7.64 -0.07
CA PRO A 73 -17.81 7.88 0.32
C PRO A 73 -18.47 6.59 0.83
N ALA A 74 -19.32 6.73 1.84
CA ALA A 74 -20.06 5.61 2.39
C ALA A 74 -21.19 5.17 1.46
N SER A 75 -21.42 3.85 1.42
CA SER A 75 -22.59 3.28 0.76
C SER A 75 -23.87 3.69 1.49
N THR A 76 -24.90 3.93 0.71
CA THR A 76 -26.27 4.11 1.23
C THR A 76 -26.85 2.85 1.83
N TYR A 77 -26.27 1.69 1.51
CA TYR A 77 -26.63 0.39 2.07
C TYR A 77 -25.61 -0.04 3.14
N SER A 78 -26.12 -0.48 4.30
CA SER A 78 -25.28 -0.93 5.40
C SER A 78 -25.67 -2.34 5.86
N CYS A 79 -24.68 -3.21 5.96
CA CYS A 79 -24.83 -4.56 6.52
C CYS A 79 -24.93 -4.55 8.05
N ARG A 80 -24.61 -3.43 8.69
CA ARG A 80 -24.60 -3.25 10.15
C ARG A 80 -25.87 -2.57 10.68
N GLY A 81 -26.92 -2.42 9.87
CA GLY A 81 -28.17 -1.74 10.22
C GLY A 81 -27.94 -0.22 10.35
N ASN A 82 -28.48 0.40 11.41
CA ASN A 82 -28.38 1.84 11.63
C ASN A 82 -27.00 2.32 12.14
N MET A 83 -26.01 1.44 12.23
CA MET A 83 -24.64 1.76 12.67
C MET A 83 -23.71 2.05 11.51
N ALA A 84 -24.20 2.70 10.47
CA ALA A 84 -23.31 3.25 9.46
C ALA A 84 -22.56 4.45 10.07
N TRP A 85 -21.25 4.38 10.19
CA TRP A 85 -20.40 5.51 10.54
C TRP A 85 -20.44 6.60 9.46
N GLY A 86 -21.21 6.36 8.40
CA GLY A 86 -21.34 7.25 7.25
C GLY A 86 -20.00 7.45 6.55
N ASP A 87 -19.81 8.65 6.02
CA ASP A 87 -18.58 9.01 5.29
C ASP A 87 -17.31 9.04 6.15
N LEU A 88 -17.39 8.66 7.43
CA LEU A 88 -16.24 8.58 8.33
C LEU A 88 -15.73 7.15 8.55
N SER A 89 -16.33 6.12 7.92
CA SER A 89 -15.90 4.72 8.10
C SER A 89 -14.43 4.50 7.70
N TRP A 90 -13.90 5.27 6.76
CA TRP A 90 -12.49 5.24 6.42
C TRP A 90 -11.56 5.66 7.57
N THR A 91 -12.10 6.27 8.65
CA THR A 91 -11.34 6.68 9.84
C THR A 91 -11.37 5.67 10.98
N THR A 92 -11.87 4.44 10.76
CA THR A 92 -11.72 3.35 11.74
C THR A 92 -10.22 3.13 11.98
N ASP A 93 -9.80 2.96 13.25
CA ASP A 93 -8.42 2.84 13.73
C ASP A 93 -7.52 4.07 13.45
N TYR A 94 -8.05 5.08 12.76
CA TYR A 94 -7.31 6.27 12.37
C TYR A 94 -7.22 7.27 13.54
N PRO A 95 -6.07 7.87 13.77
CA PRO A 95 -4.80 7.71 13.05
C PRO A 95 -3.83 6.75 13.76
N ARG A 96 -4.27 6.04 14.80
CA ARG A 96 -3.40 5.25 15.67
C ARG A 96 -2.76 4.07 14.92
N ALA A 97 -3.56 3.28 14.20
CA ALA A 97 -3.02 2.19 13.38
C ALA A 97 -2.00 2.70 12.36
N ASP A 98 -2.34 3.79 11.64
CA ASP A 98 -1.45 4.37 10.60
C ASP A 98 -0.10 4.80 11.18
N ARG A 99 -0.09 5.44 12.36
CA ARG A 99 1.14 5.89 13.02
C ARG A 99 1.94 4.72 13.57
N HIS A 100 1.29 3.67 14.05
CA HIS A 100 1.97 2.42 14.42
C HIS A 100 2.59 1.74 13.19
N ILE A 101 1.87 1.70 12.05
CA ILE A 101 2.41 1.18 10.79
C ILE A 101 3.64 1.99 10.35
N ALA A 102 3.56 3.31 10.34
CA ALA A 102 4.68 4.17 9.99
C ALA A 102 5.90 3.94 10.90
N GLU A 103 5.67 3.86 12.21
CA GLU A 103 6.72 3.62 13.19
C GLU A 103 7.38 2.25 13.02
N MET A 104 6.60 1.18 12.75
CA MET A 104 7.20 -0.14 12.51
C MET A 104 8.00 -0.19 11.21
N VAL A 105 7.56 0.48 10.13
CA VAL A 105 8.34 0.58 8.89
C VAL A 105 9.68 1.24 9.17
N ARG A 106 9.70 2.35 9.89
CA ARG A 106 10.93 3.07 10.29
C ARG A 106 11.88 2.25 11.16
N ARG A 107 11.34 1.37 12.00
CA ARG A 107 12.15 0.55 12.93
C ARG A 107 12.64 -0.77 12.34
N LEU A 108 11.86 -1.37 11.47
CA LEU A 108 12.07 -2.75 11.03
C LEU A 108 12.57 -2.85 9.59
N THR A 109 12.66 -1.72 8.90
CA THR A 109 13.18 -1.64 7.52
C THR A 109 14.20 -0.52 7.37
N ALA A 110 14.82 -0.41 6.19
CA ALA A 110 15.67 0.72 5.82
C ALA A 110 14.89 1.82 5.06
N VAL A 111 13.57 1.71 4.96
CA VAL A 111 12.71 2.68 4.26
C VAL A 111 12.66 3.97 5.08
N ASP A 112 12.95 5.10 4.42
CA ASP A 112 12.71 6.43 5.00
C ASP A 112 11.21 6.74 4.93
N ALA A 113 10.49 6.44 6.01
CA ALA A 113 9.05 6.59 6.10
C ALA A 113 8.66 7.85 6.92
N ARG A 114 7.66 8.60 6.42
CA ARG A 114 7.07 9.69 7.17
C ARG A 114 6.40 9.15 8.45
N SER A 115 6.49 9.89 9.53
CA SER A 115 5.98 9.47 10.85
C SER A 115 4.45 9.56 10.97
N VAL A 116 3.80 10.16 9.99
CA VAL A 116 2.34 10.32 9.93
C VAL A 116 1.81 9.93 8.56
N GLU A 117 0.59 9.52 8.55
CA GLU A 117 -0.21 9.17 7.37
C GLU A 117 -0.50 10.37 6.47
N GLN A 118 -1.06 10.10 5.30
CA GLN A 118 -1.66 11.09 4.41
C GLN A 118 -3.05 10.63 4.03
N PRO A 119 -4.13 11.30 4.48
CA PRO A 119 -5.46 11.09 3.93
C PRO A 119 -5.49 11.48 2.45
N VAL A 120 -5.97 10.57 1.60
CA VAL A 120 -5.97 10.68 0.14
C VAL A 120 -7.40 10.57 -0.36
N ASP A 121 -7.87 11.64 -1.02
CA ASP A 121 -9.17 11.71 -1.66
C ASP A 121 -9.02 11.53 -3.18
N LEU A 122 -9.78 10.60 -3.76
CA LEU A 122 -9.75 10.37 -5.22
C LEU A 122 -10.32 11.52 -6.03
N ASP A 123 -11.10 12.42 -5.40
CA ASP A 123 -11.65 13.61 -6.03
C ASP A 123 -10.68 14.81 -5.99
N ASP A 124 -9.56 14.71 -5.28
CA ASP A 124 -8.56 15.78 -5.15
C ASP A 124 -7.57 15.80 -6.35
N GLY A 125 -8.11 15.86 -7.55
CA GLY A 125 -7.34 15.94 -8.80
C GLY A 125 -6.39 14.76 -9.01
N ASP A 126 -5.10 15.04 -9.19
CA ASP A 126 -4.05 14.05 -9.41
C ASP A 126 -3.27 13.70 -8.13
N ASP A 127 -3.79 14.10 -6.97
CA ASP A 127 -3.10 13.91 -5.69
C ASP A 127 -2.74 12.45 -5.41
N VAL A 128 -3.63 11.52 -5.70
CA VAL A 128 -3.44 10.10 -5.48
C VAL A 128 -2.15 9.54 -6.09
N PHE A 129 -1.69 10.10 -7.22
CA PHE A 129 -0.47 9.64 -7.90
C PHE A 129 0.84 10.05 -7.19
N ASN A 130 0.77 10.85 -6.13
CA ASN A 130 1.93 11.17 -5.30
C ASN A 130 2.19 10.12 -4.21
N TRP A 131 1.26 9.19 -4.00
CA TRP A 131 1.29 8.25 -2.89
C TRP A 131 1.40 6.82 -3.43
N PRO A 132 2.54 6.14 -3.26
CA PRO A 132 2.76 4.83 -3.91
C PRO A 132 1.96 3.70 -3.29
N TRP A 133 1.45 3.90 -2.06
CA TRP A 133 0.77 2.87 -1.28
C TRP A 133 -0.46 3.43 -0.57
N LEU A 134 -1.60 2.79 -0.76
CA LEU A 134 -2.87 3.16 -0.15
C LEU A 134 -3.36 2.06 0.78
N TYR A 135 -3.98 2.48 1.88
CA TYR A 135 -4.66 1.61 2.84
C TYR A 135 -6.10 2.05 3.01
N ALA A 136 -7.02 1.10 2.92
CA ALA A 136 -8.45 1.31 3.14
C ALA A 136 -9.00 0.23 4.07
N VAL A 137 -9.65 0.66 5.14
CA VAL A 137 -10.36 -0.21 6.09
C VAL A 137 -11.85 -0.12 5.88
N GLU A 138 -12.64 -1.04 6.45
CA GLU A 138 -14.10 -1.02 6.44
C GLU A 138 -14.71 -0.86 5.02
N VAL A 139 -14.01 -1.42 4.01
CA VAL A 139 -14.42 -1.31 2.60
C VAL A 139 -15.74 -2.03 2.29
N GLY A 140 -16.29 -2.78 3.25
CA GLY A 140 -17.66 -3.28 3.24
C GLY A 140 -18.71 -2.19 3.42
N THR A 141 -18.29 -0.94 3.58
CA THR A 141 -19.18 0.24 3.73
C THR A 141 -18.98 1.27 2.62
N TRP A 142 -18.02 1.10 1.72
CA TRP A 142 -17.72 2.08 0.69
C TRP A 142 -18.64 2.04 -0.53
N GLU A 143 -18.74 3.17 -1.24
CA GLU A 143 -19.41 3.25 -2.54
C GLU A 143 -18.66 4.22 -3.46
N LEU A 144 -17.69 3.70 -4.23
CA LEU A 144 -16.93 4.53 -5.16
C LEU A 144 -17.80 4.99 -6.34
N THR A 145 -17.73 6.27 -6.69
CA THR A 145 -18.34 6.78 -7.92
C THR A 145 -17.63 6.21 -9.15
N HIS A 146 -18.20 6.40 -10.34
CA HIS A 146 -17.52 5.97 -11.57
C HIS A 146 -16.21 6.74 -11.82
N GLU A 147 -16.17 8.01 -11.46
CA GLU A 147 -14.99 8.86 -11.57
C GLU A 147 -13.89 8.42 -10.61
N GLN A 148 -14.24 8.17 -9.35
CA GLN A 148 -13.31 7.65 -8.34
C GLN A 148 -12.79 6.26 -8.71
N ALA A 149 -13.67 5.37 -9.19
CA ALA A 149 -13.27 4.04 -9.65
C ALA A 149 -12.30 4.11 -10.84
N ALA A 150 -12.57 5.00 -11.82
CA ALA A 150 -11.65 5.21 -12.95
C ALA A 150 -10.29 5.75 -12.50
N LYS A 151 -10.29 6.69 -11.55
CA LYS A 151 -9.05 7.25 -10.96
C LYS A 151 -8.26 6.20 -10.21
N LEU A 152 -8.92 5.39 -9.38
CA LEU A 152 -8.27 4.29 -8.65
C LEU A 152 -7.70 3.23 -9.60
N ARG A 153 -8.44 2.89 -10.67
CA ARG A 153 -7.93 2.00 -11.73
C ARG A 153 -6.65 2.53 -12.36
N GLU A 154 -6.67 3.82 -12.75
CA GLU A 154 -5.49 4.44 -13.35
C GLU A 154 -4.30 4.45 -12.40
N TYR A 155 -4.53 4.76 -11.12
CA TYR A 155 -3.51 4.71 -10.08
C TYR A 155 -2.87 3.32 -9.97
N LEU A 156 -3.68 2.27 -9.88
CA LEU A 156 -3.20 0.90 -9.73
C LEU A 156 -2.43 0.41 -10.97
N LEU A 157 -2.92 0.72 -12.17
CA LEU A 157 -2.26 0.37 -13.43
C LEU A 157 -0.95 1.15 -13.67
N ARG A 158 -0.77 2.29 -13.02
CA ARG A 158 0.49 3.07 -13.07
C ARG A 158 1.54 2.62 -12.04
N GLY A 159 1.30 1.56 -11.31
CA GLY A 159 2.23 1.03 -10.31
C GLY A 159 1.84 1.28 -8.86
N GLY A 160 0.70 1.95 -8.61
CA GLY A 160 0.16 2.10 -7.25
C GLY A 160 -0.23 0.75 -6.64
N PHE A 161 -0.33 0.72 -5.32
CA PHE A 161 -0.73 -0.46 -4.56
C PHE A 161 -1.86 -0.08 -3.59
N LEU A 162 -2.86 -0.95 -3.46
CA LEU A 162 -3.95 -0.81 -2.50
C LEU A 162 -4.02 -2.03 -1.59
N MET A 163 -3.98 -1.82 -0.29
CA MET A 163 -4.37 -2.82 0.71
C MET A 163 -5.76 -2.48 1.23
N VAL A 164 -6.65 -3.48 1.24
CA VAL A 164 -7.98 -3.37 1.85
C VAL A 164 -8.13 -4.40 2.97
N ASP A 165 -8.73 -3.98 4.08
CA ASP A 165 -8.78 -4.73 5.32
C ASP A 165 -10.07 -4.43 6.11
N ASP A 166 -10.31 -5.16 7.17
CA ASP A 166 -11.38 -4.96 8.15
C ASP A 166 -12.78 -4.86 7.53
N PHE A 167 -13.20 -5.93 6.87
CA PHE A 167 -14.57 -6.12 6.42
C PHE A 167 -14.94 -7.60 6.45
N HIS A 168 -16.21 -7.90 6.78
CA HIS A 168 -16.55 -9.22 7.27
C HIS A 168 -17.87 -9.74 6.73
N GLY A 169 -17.88 -11.04 6.36
CA GLY A 169 -19.05 -11.77 5.91
C GLY A 169 -19.48 -11.44 4.48
N GLU A 170 -20.50 -12.16 4.02
CA GLU A 170 -20.94 -12.11 2.62
C GLU A 170 -21.57 -10.77 2.22
N CYS A 171 -22.25 -10.11 3.18
CA CYS A 171 -22.92 -8.84 2.90
C CYS A 171 -21.91 -7.74 2.60
N GLU A 172 -20.88 -7.56 3.43
CA GLU A 172 -19.83 -6.55 3.23
C GLU A 172 -18.96 -6.90 2.03
N TRP A 173 -18.72 -8.19 1.81
CA TRP A 173 -18.07 -8.66 0.57
C TRP A 173 -18.83 -8.21 -0.68
N GLY A 174 -20.19 -8.29 -0.66
CA GLY A 174 -21.03 -7.84 -1.78
C GLY A 174 -20.86 -6.34 -2.06
N ILE A 175 -20.86 -5.48 -1.02
CA ILE A 175 -20.65 -4.03 -1.17
C ILE A 175 -19.25 -3.74 -1.72
N PHE A 176 -18.23 -4.41 -1.17
CA PHE A 176 -16.86 -4.31 -1.66
C PHE A 176 -16.76 -4.63 -3.15
N LEU A 177 -17.37 -5.74 -3.57
CA LEU A 177 -17.36 -6.18 -4.96
C LEU A 177 -18.01 -5.18 -5.92
N GLU A 178 -19.10 -4.53 -5.54
CA GLU A 178 -19.78 -3.55 -6.40
C GLU A 178 -18.84 -2.40 -6.80
N SER A 179 -18.09 -1.85 -5.85
CA SER A 179 -17.10 -0.81 -6.12
C SER A 179 -15.89 -1.36 -6.90
N MET A 180 -15.34 -2.52 -6.50
CA MET A 180 -14.22 -3.13 -7.22
C MET A 180 -14.56 -3.54 -8.64
N HIS A 181 -15.80 -3.91 -8.92
CA HIS A 181 -16.26 -4.19 -10.28
C HIS A 181 -16.32 -2.94 -11.17
N ARG A 182 -16.53 -1.75 -10.55
CA ARG A 182 -16.39 -0.47 -11.28
C ARG A 182 -14.93 -0.16 -11.58
N VAL A 183 -14.01 -0.51 -10.64
CA VAL A 183 -12.56 -0.32 -10.84
C VAL A 183 -12.02 -1.30 -11.88
N PHE A 184 -12.30 -2.59 -11.73
CA PHE A 184 -11.81 -3.68 -12.58
C PHE A 184 -12.96 -4.61 -13.05
N PRO A 185 -13.74 -4.21 -14.07
CA PRO A 185 -14.77 -5.08 -14.65
C PRO A 185 -14.17 -6.27 -15.44
N ASP A 186 -12.89 -6.18 -15.77
CA ASP A 186 -12.14 -7.08 -16.65
C ASP A 186 -11.09 -7.94 -15.90
N ARG A 187 -11.01 -7.86 -14.57
CA ARG A 187 -10.05 -8.63 -13.77
C ARG A 187 -10.74 -9.45 -12.69
N LEU A 188 -10.16 -10.60 -12.40
CA LEU A 188 -10.65 -11.49 -11.36
C LEU A 188 -9.99 -11.14 -10.01
N ILE A 189 -10.76 -11.28 -8.96
CA ILE A 189 -10.22 -11.40 -7.60
C ILE A 189 -9.91 -12.88 -7.40
N VAL A 190 -8.68 -13.20 -7.04
CA VAL A 190 -8.21 -14.58 -6.84
C VAL A 190 -7.66 -14.76 -5.44
N ASP A 191 -7.68 -15.99 -4.92
CA ASP A 191 -6.95 -16.32 -3.70
C ASP A 191 -5.44 -16.23 -4.01
N VAL A 192 -4.69 -15.55 -3.14
CA VAL A 192 -3.23 -15.42 -3.27
C VAL A 192 -2.58 -16.72 -2.84
N ASP A 193 -1.73 -17.29 -3.71
CA ASP A 193 -1.01 -18.52 -3.40
C ASP A 193 -0.08 -18.31 -2.20
N PRO A 194 -0.03 -19.22 -1.21
CA PRO A 194 0.89 -19.10 -0.08
C PRO A 194 2.37 -18.96 -0.46
N SER A 195 2.76 -19.39 -1.66
CA SER A 195 4.12 -19.22 -2.19
C SER A 195 4.36 -17.89 -2.90
N ASP A 196 3.34 -17.02 -2.99
CA ASP A 196 3.48 -15.72 -3.64
C ASP A 196 4.51 -14.85 -2.93
N SER A 197 5.29 -14.13 -3.72
CA SER A 197 6.38 -13.27 -3.22
C SER A 197 5.93 -12.21 -2.22
N ILE A 198 4.64 -11.84 -2.21
CA ILE A 198 4.11 -10.89 -1.22
C ILE A 198 4.17 -11.42 0.21
N PHE A 199 4.08 -12.73 0.41
CA PHE A 199 4.23 -13.35 1.73
C PHE A 199 5.68 -13.58 2.13
N HIS A 200 6.64 -13.33 1.23
CA HIS A 200 8.07 -13.62 1.39
C HIS A 200 8.97 -12.42 1.08
N ALA A 201 8.40 -11.20 0.93
CA ALA A 201 9.17 -10.03 0.51
C ALA A 201 10.29 -9.63 1.48
N LEU A 202 10.04 -9.74 2.80
CA LEU A 202 11.03 -9.53 3.87
C LEU A 202 10.95 -10.61 4.94
N TYR A 203 9.75 -10.99 5.34
CA TYR A 203 9.47 -12.04 6.31
C TYR A 203 8.80 -13.22 5.62
N ASP A 204 9.12 -14.44 6.02
CA ASP A 204 8.37 -15.61 5.60
C ASP A 204 7.09 -15.74 6.44
N ILE A 205 5.92 -15.55 5.79
CA ILE A 205 4.61 -15.67 6.43
C ILE A 205 3.97 -16.98 6.01
N GLU A 206 4.17 -18.00 6.82
CA GLU A 206 3.62 -19.35 6.59
C GLU A 206 2.22 -19.53 7.19
N ASP A 207 1.91 -18.80 8.28
CA ASP A 207 0.62 -18.85 8.96
C ASP A 207 -0.35 -17.79 8.39
N LEU A 208 -1.26 -18.25 7.54
CA LEU A 208 -2.32 -17.45 6.93
C LEU A 208 -3.67 -17.60 7.68
N SER A 209 -3.65 -18.04 8.93
CA SER A 209 -4.85 -18.11 9.76
C SER A 209 -5.39 -16.70 10.08
N GLN A 210 -6.64 -16.66 10.51
CA GLN A 210 -7.36 -15.41 10.79
C GLN A 210 -6.63 -14.55 11.83
N ILE A 211 -6.48 -13.26 11.52
CA ILE A 211 -6.02 -12.23 12.46
C ILE A 211 -7.27 -11.50 12.93
N PRO A 212 -7.60 -11.55 14.22
CA PRO A 212 -8.81 -10.96 14.75
C PRO A 212 -8.65 -9.49 15.08
N GLY A 213 -9.75 -8.76 15.08
CA GLY A 213 -9.85 -7.43 15.66
C GLY A 213 -9.88 -7.42 17.20
N ALA A 214 -9.98 -6.24 17.80
CA ALA A 214 -9.95 -6.01 19.25
C ALA A 214 -11.08 -6.72 20.00
N GLN A 215 -12.18 -7.08 19.31
CA GLN A 215 -13.27 -7.88 19.90
C GLN A 215 -12.78 -9.22 20.45
N PHE A 216 -11.65 -9.74 19.96
CA PHE A 216 -11.01 -10.95 20.48
C PHE A 216 -10.76 -10.87 21.99
N THR A 217 -10.30 -9.73 22.47
CA THR A 217 -9.97 -9.51 23.89
C THR A 217 -11.17 -9.73 24.82
N ARG A 218 -12.39 -9.53 24.31
CA ARG A 218 -13.66 -9.69 25.07
C ARG A 218 -14.34 -11.03 24.79
N SER A 219 -14.25 -11.52 23.55
CA SER A 219 -15.03 -12.67 23.10
C SER A 219 -14.22 -13.97 23.00
N GLY A 220 -12.90 -13.88 22.86
CA GLY A 220 -12.01 -15.00 22.52
C GLY A 220 -12.24 -15.56 21.10
N ARG A 221 -13.07 -14.91 20.28
CA ARG A 221 -13.36 -15.33 18.91
C ARG A 221 -12.47 -14.58 17.92
N THR A 222 -11.93 -15.31 16.95
CA THR A 222 -11.11 -14.73 15.88
C THR A 222 -11.96 -14.09 14.77
N TYR A 223 -13.26 -14.36 14.72
CA TYR A 223 -14.17 -13.84 13.71
C TYR A 223 -15.16 -12.84 14.33
N GLU A 224 -15.55 -11.84 13.59
CA GLU A 224 -16.54 -10.84 13.98
C GLU A 224 -17.96 -11.27 13.61
N ARG A 225 -18.13 -11.85 12.43
CA ARG A 225 -19.42 -12.32 11.90
C ARG A 225 -19.45 -13.83 11.78
N ARG A 226 -20.64 -14.42 11.96
CA ARG A 226 -20.81 -15.87 11.86
C ARG A 226 -20.56 -16.45 10.48
N ASP A 227 -20.74 -15.65 9.44
CA ASP A 227 -20.44 -15.96 8.04
C ASP A 227 -19.02 -15.53 7.62
N GLY A 228 -18.24 -14.96 8.56
CA GLY A 228 -16.86 -14.53 8.39
C GLY A 228 -15.83 -15.36 9.16
N ILE A 229 -16.09 -16.66 9.40
CA ILE A 229 -15.18 -17.54 10.18
C ILE A 229 -13.91 -17.88 9.40
N THR A 230 -14.01 -17.96 8.07
CA THR A 230 -12.88 -18.32 7.20
C THR A 230 -12.17 -17.06 6.72
N PRO A 231 -10.87 -16.88 7.02
CA PRO A 231 -10.08 -15.79 6.47
C PRO A 231 -9.82 -15.99 4.99
N HIS A 232 -9.75 -14.90 4.23
CA HIS A 232 -9.41 -14.92 2.82
C HIS A 232 -8.31 -13.93 2.51
N TRP A 233 -7.20 -14.43 2.03
CA TRP A 233 -6.08 -13.68 1.47
C TRP A 233 -6.24 -13.65 -0.04
N ARG A 234 -6.75 -12.55 -0.58
CA ARG A 234 -7.10 -12.42 -2.00
C ARG A 234 -6.39 -11.25 -2.63
N GLY A 235 -6.43 -11.20 -3.97
CA GLY A 235 -5.84 -10.08 -4.67
C GLY A 235 -6.26 -9.93 -6.10
N ILE A 236 -5.86 -8.80 -6.69
CA ILE A 236 -6.01 -8.49 -8.11
C ILE A 236 -4.61 -8.24 -8.67
N TYR A 237 -4.27 -8.96 -9.74
CA TYR A 237 -2.99 -8.85 -10.43
C TYR A 237 -3.11 -8.06 -11.73
N ASP A 238 -2.02 -7.40 -12.14
CA ASP A 238 -1.88 -6.82 -13.47
C ASP A 238 -1.50 -7.91 -14.51
N ASP A 239 -1.26 -7.45 -15.75
CA ASP A 239 -0.94 -8.36 -16.85
C ASP A 239 0.49 -8.93 -16.75
N GLU A 240 1.36 -8.30 -15.98
CA GLU A 240 2.72 -8.71 -15.69
C GLU A 240 2.83 -9.65 -14.47
N GLY A 241 1.73 -9.88 -13.78
CA GLY A 241 1.65 -10.72 -12.58
C GLY A 241 2.04 -10.00 -11.29
N ARG A 242 2.09 -8.65 -11.28
CA ARG A 242 2.26 -7.85 -10.07
C ARG A 242 0.93 -7.75 -9.33
N LEU A 243 0.91 -8.02 -8.04
CA LEU A 243 -0.25 -7.79 -7.19
C LEU A 243 -0.48 -6.29 -7.03
N MET A 244 -1.62 -5.79 -7.48
CA MET A 244 -2.03 -4.39 -7.38
C MET A 244 -2.90 -4.12 -6.16
N VAL A 245 -3.78 -5.07 -5.84
CA VAL A 245 -4.70 -4.95 -4.71
C VAL A 245 -4.56 -6.18 -3.83
N ALA A 246 -4.18 -5.99 -2.57
CA ALA A 246 -4.18 -7.02 -1.55
C ALA A 246 -5.45 -6.91 -0.71
N ILE A 247 -6.14 -8.03 -0.48
CA ILE A 247 -7.45 -8.10 0.13
C ILE A 247 -7.40 -9.07 1.30
N THR A 248 -7.62 -8.57 2.52
CA THR A 248 -7.68 -9.35 3.76
C THR A 248 -9.12 -9.39 4.27
N HIS A 249 -9.93 -10.26 3.67
CA HIS A 249 -11.35 -10.39 4.00
C HIS A 249 -11.57 -11.33 5.19
N ASN A 250 -12.47 -10.97 6.09
CA ASN A 250 -12.75 -11.64 7.36
C ASN A 250 -11.58 -11.59 8.34
N MET A 251 -10.78 -10.55 8.29
CA MET A 251 -9.66 -10.30 9.19
C MET A 251 -9.61 -8.82 9.52
N ASP A 252 -8.84 -8.48 10.54
CA ASP A 252 -8.62 -7.12 10.98
C ASP A 252 -7.16 -6.95 11.40
N LEU A 253 -6.35 -6.59 10.41
CA LEU A 253 -4.94 -6.33 10.62
C LEU A 253 -4.72 -4.91 11.18
N GLY A 254 -5.66 -4.00 10.90
CA GLY A 254 -5.68 -2.63 11.41
C GLY A 254 -5.73 -2.62 12.93
N ASP A 255 -6.76 -3.21 13.51
CA ASP A 255 -6.92 -3.40 14.96
C ASP A 255 -5.72 -4.11 15.60
N ALA A 256 -5.20 -5.15 14.92
CA ALA A 256 -4.05 -5.91 15.42
C ALA A 256 -2.78 -5.05 15.54
N VAL A 257 -2.59 -4.07 14.67
CA VAL A 257 -1.49 -3.10 14.73
C VAL A 257 -1.84 -1.95 15.68
N GLU A 258 -3.06 -1.44 15.63
CA GLU A 258 -3.56 -0.40 16.52
C GLU A 258 -3.36 -0.76 17.99
N HIS A 259 -3.72 -2.00 18.36
CA HIS A 259 -3.64 -2.53 19.70
C HIS A 259 -2.33 -3.26 20.03
N SER A 260 -1.28 -3.10 19.21
CA SER A 260 0.01 -3.77 19.42
C SER A 260 0.72 -3.40 20.73
N ASP A 261 0.43 -2.24 21.28
CA ASP A 261 0.91 -1.76 22.58
C ASP A 261 -0.09 -1.99 23.73
N THR A 262 -1.24 -2.64 23.44
CA THR A 262 -2.27 -2.95 24.42
C THR A 262 -2.00 -4.31 25.06
N PRO A 263 -1.73 -4.40 26.39
CA PRO A 263 -1.34 -5.68 27.02
C PRO A 263 -2.36 -6.81 26.91
N GLN A 264 -3.63 -6.48 26.66
CA GLN A 264 -4.71 -7.46 26.52
C GLN A 264 -4.82 -8.05 25.13
N TYR A 265 -4.24 -7.38 24.10
CA TYR A 265 -4.25 -7.89 22.74
C TYR A 265 -3.06 -8.87 22.56
N PRO A 266 -3.31 -10.10 22.05
CA PRO A 266 -2.25 -11.11 21.98
C PRO A 266 -1.14 -10.75 20.97
N GLU A 267 0.09 -10.68 21.45
CA GLU A 267 1.28 -10.37 20.64
C GLU A 267 1.42 -11.24 19.37
N PRO A 268 1.10 -12.54 19.32
CA PRO A 268 1.21 -13.32 18.09
C PRO A 268 0.38 -12.77 16.91
N TYR A 269 -0.77 -12.18 17.17
CA TYR A 269 -1.61 -11.56 16.14
C TYR A 269 -1.03 -10.23 15.67
N SER A 270 -0.67 -9.33 16.60
CA SER A 270 -0.06 -8.05 16.23
C SER A 270 1.28 -8.24 15.52
N ALA A 271 2.13 -9.18 15.96
CA ALA A 271 3.39 -9.48 15.30
C ALA A 271 3.19 -9.99 13.86
N ARG A 272 2.17 -10.83 13.63
CA ARG A 272 1.85 -11.33 12.29
C ARG A 272 1.27 -10.22 11.41
N ALA A 273 0.34 -9.41 11.91
CA ALA A 273 -0.18 -8.24 11.20
C ALA A 273 0.95 -7.30 10.77
N MET A 274 1.85 -6.95 11.69
CA MET A 274 3.01 -6.10 11.41
C MET A 274 3.91 -6.66 10.30
N ARG A 275 4.21 -7.96 10.33
CA ARG A 275 5.01 -8.61 9.28
C ARG A 275 4.30 -8.58 7.93
N THR A 276 2.97 -8.75 7.92
CA THR A 276 2.16 -8.67 6.71
C THR A 276 2.20 -7.27 6.11
N PHE A 277 1.96 -6.22 6.90
CA PHE A 277 2.09 -4.84 6.42
C PHE A 277 3.47 -4.55 5.85
N ILE A 278 4.54 -4.94 6.56
CA ILE A 278 5.92 -4.73 6.09
C ILE A 278 6.16 -5.45 4.77
N ASN A 279 5.74 -6.70 4.64
CA ASN A 279 5.89 -7.46 3.40
C ASN A 279 5.16 -6.77 2.24
N TYR A 280 3.92 -6.33 2.45
CA TYR A 280 3.12 -5.66 1.43
C TYR A 280 3.73 -4.32 1.02
N ILE A 281 4.28 -3.56 1.97
CA ILE A 281 4.96 -2.29 1.70
C ILE A 281 6.26 -2.54 0.92
N VAL A 282 7.10 -3.48 1.36
CA VAL A 282 8.36 -3.84 0.67
C VAL A 282 8.07 -4.38 -0.72
N TYR A 283 7.07 -5.25 -0.86
CA TYR A 283 6.63 -5.76 -2.16
C TYR A 283 6.25 -4.60 -3.10
N ALA A 284 5.38 -3.70 -2.66
CA ALA A 284 4.92 -2.56 -3.45
C ALA A 284 6.06 -1.60 -3.86
N MET A 285 7.12 -1.49 -3.06
CA MET A 285 8.28 -0.65 -3.38
C MET A 285 9.29 -1.33 -4.32
N THR A 286 9.18 -2.64 -4.52
CA THR A 286 10.18 -3.42 -5.29
C THR A 286 9.62 -4.06 -6.56
N HIS A 287 8.32 -4.01 -6.77
CA HIS A 287 7.58 -4.55 -7.92
C HIS A 287 6.66 -3.47 -8.50
#